data_ec1c35952d9a6203e5ea914c3df4bcd2
#
_entry.id   ec1c35952d9a6203e5ea914c3df4bcd2
#
_cell.length_a   1.000
_cell.length_b   1.000
_cell.length_c   1.000
_cell.angle_alpha   90.00
_cell.angle_beta   90.00
_cell.angle_gamma   90.00
#
_symmetry.space_group_name_H-M   'P 1'
#
loop_
_entity.id
_entity.type
_entity.pdbx_description
1 polymer ?
#
loop_
_entity_poly.entity_id
_entity_poly.type
_entity_poly.pdbx_seq_one_letter_code
_entity_poly.pdbx_strand_id
1 'polypeptide(L)'
;MRSPAEKVMKSLLILGAGGFGHMIQETAKLLGYEKAVFLDDAVRDPDVVGKCCDYESFLGQYDTAVAALGDNNMRLHWTEKLMEAGYDVPAIIHPSAVVSPSASVGKGSFIMQRAIVNTHTVVEHGVLINSGAVVDHDSYVERGAHIGLGSVVKANCRIASKVKVEAGEVIFSTRRKIDGVEDRNLEDAIYAFGFGNRCSYVKPFGAGHINETYAVYMPGQEGDELSYVLQRVNSNVFKDPAGVMDNIFGVTEYLRNVIRREGGDPDRETLSYIKTKSGCNYFEDSEGEPWRCYNFIPDSVCYQLVEEPEQFYQSGSSFGHFLKQLCDYPASKLNETIPDFHNTVKRFGAFQVALKRDLKNRAASCRPEIDFALAREKDCGVLVEQQDAGILPLRVTHNDTKLNNILFDEKT
;
A
#
# COMPACT_ATOMS: atom_id res chain seq x y z
N MET A 1 32.67 58.20 10.94
CA MET A 1 32.90 56.95 11.71
C MET A 1 31.64 56.17 11.62
N ARG A 2 31.61 55.06 10.87
CA ARG A 2 30.48 54.14 10.85
C ARG A 2 30.57 53.28 12.10
N SER A 3 29.50 53.23 12.89
CA SER A 3 29.33 52.34 14.04
C SER A 3 29.67 50.90 13.62
N PRO A 4 30.38 50.11 14.46
CA PRO A 4 30.54 48.67 14.18
C PRO A 4 29.14 48.04 14.14
N ALA A 5 28.80 47.35 13.04
CA ALA A 5 27.59 46.55 12.97
C ALA A 5 27.57 45.60 14.20
N GLU A 6 26.58 45.69 15.03
CA GLU A 6 26.34 44.73 16.09
C GLU A 6 26.31 43.35 15.41
N LYS A 7 27.23 42.48 15.81
CA LYS A 7 27.29 41.10 15.38
C LYS A 7 26.06 40.40 15.96
N VAL A 8 25.02 40.25 15.15
CA VAL A 8 23.81 39.51 15.57
C VAL A 8 24.24 38.11 15.99
N MET A 9 24.10 37.80 17.28
CA MET A 9 24.42 36.47 17.80
C MET A 9 23.49 35.44 17.17
N LYS A 10 24.06 34.46 16.48
CA LYS A 10 23.29 33.39 15.87
C LYS A 10 22.74 32.43 16.95
N SER A 11 21.42 32.42 17.14
CA SER A 11 20.75 31.62 18.17
C SER A 11 19.78 30.61 17.56
N LEU A 12 19.56 29.48 18.22
CA LEU A 12 18.70 28.40 17.77
C LEU A 12 17.78 27.93 18.89
N LEU A 13 16.50 27.84 18.60
CA LEU A 13 15.50 27.19 19.45
C LEU A 13 15.28 25.75 18.95
N ILE A 14 15.38 24.77 19.84
CA ILE A 14 15.28 23.34 19.50
C ILE A 14 14.06 22.77 20.25
N LEU A 15 13.07 22.25 19.53
CA LEU A 15 11.98 21.51 20.12
C LEU A 15 12.40 20.04 20.31
N GLY A 16 12.41 19.61 21.58
CA GLY A 16 12.90 18.29 22.01
C GLY A 16 14.31 18.35 22.64
N ALA A 17 14.42 18.03 23.93
CA ALA A 17 15.65 17.98 24.71
C ALA A 17 16.11 16.54 24.99
N GLY A 18 15.61 15.56 24.24
CA GLY A 18 16.10 14.17 24.29
C GLY A 18 17.48 13.99 23.64
N GLY A 19 17.97 12.76 23.59
CA GLY A 19 19.29 12.46 23.01
C GLY A 19 19.51 13.00 21.61
N PHE A 20 18.47 12.98 20.74
CA PHE A 20 18.56 13.58 19.42
C PHE A 20 18.64 15.12 19.48
N GLY A 21 17.87 15.75 20.37
CA GLY A 21 17.96 17.20 20.61
C GLY A 21 19.39 17.65 20.98
N HIS A 22 20.06 16.94 21.88
CA HIS A 22 21.45 17.22 22.27
C HIS A 22 22.42 17.05 21.09
N MET A 23 22.24 16.02 20.25
CA MET A 23 23.06 15.89 19.03
C MET A 23 22.90 17.10 18.10
N ILE A 24 21.68 17.66 18.00
CA ILE A 24 21.43 18.84 17.22
C ILE A 24 22.04 20.09 17.87
N GLN A 25 21.98 20.22 19.20
CA GLN A 25 22.63 21.31 19.94
C GLN A 25 24.14 21.31 19.70
N GLU A 26 24.79 20.14 19.80
CA GLU A 26 26.23 20.02 19.49
C GLU A 26 26.55 20.38 18.05
N THR A 27 25.73 19.90 17.09
CA THR A 27 25.89 20.23 15.68
C THR A 27 25.70 21.73 15.42
N ALA A 28 24.73 22.35 16.08
CA ALA A 28 24.50 23.81 16.00
C ALA A 28 25.73 24.62 16.44
N LYS A 29 26.40 24.19 17.52
CA LYS A 29 27.67 24.80 17.96
C LYS A 29 28.74 24.73 16.88
N LEU A 30 28.87 23.58 16.20
CA LEU A 30 29.81 23.43 15.07
C LEU A 30 29.44 24.32 13.86
N LEU A 31 28.17 24.65 13.69
CA LEU A 31 27.65 25.53 12.64
C LEU A 31 27.71 27.02 13.03
N GLY A 32 28.30 27.34 14.19
CA GLY A 32 28.51 28.70 14.64
C GLY A 32 27.29 29.35 15.33
N TYR A 33 26.35 28.57 15.81
CA TYR A 33 25.32 29.06 16.72
C TYR A 33 25.95 29.31 18.10
N GLU A 34 25.88 30.54 18.57
CA GLU A 34 26.49 30.92 19.86
C GLU A 34 25.59 30.51 21.05
N LYS A 35 24.27 30.39 20.79
CA LYS A 35 23.26 29.95 21.77
C LYS A 35 22.30 28.97 21.12
N ALA A 36 22.10 27.82 21.75
CA ALA A 36 21.11 26.82 21.37
C ALA A 36 20.40 26.30 22.62
N VAL A 37 19.10 26.49 22.73
CA VAL A 37 18.26 26.16 23.87
C VAL A 37 17.09 25.26 23.47
N PHE A 38 16.44 24.66 24.45
CA PHE A 38 15.38 23.69 24.21
C PHE A 38 14.00 24.18 24.66
N LEU A 39 12.98 23.71 23.96
CA LEU A 39 11.61 23.57 24.48
C LEU A 39 11.33 22.08 24.62
N ASP A 40 10.86 21.65 25.79
CA ASP A 40 10.50 20.25 26.05
C ASP A 40 9.44 20.15 27.14
N ASP A 41 8.49 19.21 26.97
CA ASP A 41 7.37 19.05 27.89
C ASP A 41 7.70 18.15 29.09
N ALA A 42 8.74 17.34 29.02
CA ALA A 42 9.05 16.29 29.98
C ALA A 42 10.49 16.34 30.52
N VAL A 43 11.46 16.72 29.69
CA VAL A 43 12.88 16.68 30.06
C VAL A 43 13.24 17.87 30.92
N ARG A 44 13.93 17.61 32.06
CA ARG A 44 14.52 18.64 32.91
C ARG A 44 16.00 18.76 32.60
N ASP A 45 16.34 19.79 31.85
CA ASP A 45 17.71 20.12 31.46
C ASP A 45 17.94 21.63 31.73
N PRO A 46 19.15 22.07 32.11
CA PRO A 46 19.44 23.50 32.34
C PRO A 46 19.18 24.40 31.16
N ASP A 47 19.28 23.88 29.92
CA ASP A 47 19.04 24.60 28.69
C ASP A 47 17.59 24.56 28.21
N VAL A 48 16.68 23.90 28.94
CA VAL A 48 15.23 23.92 28.65
C VAL A 48 14.62 25.23 29.21
N VAL A 49 14.12 26.07 28.31
CA VAL A 49 13.61 27.41 28.63
C VAL A 49 12.08 27.49 28.66
N GLY A 50 11.37 26.45 28.22
CA GLY A 50 9.90 26.39 28.19
C GLY A 50 9.37 25.06 27.65
N LYS A 51 8.06 24.98 27.45
CA LYS A 51 7.37 23.84 26.85
C LYS A 51 7.27 23.98 25.34
N CYS A 52 7.07 22.88 24.63
CA CYS A 52 6.89 22.91 23.18
C CYS A 52 5.71 23.81 22.74
N CYS A 53 4.60 23.81 23.50
CA CYS A 53 3.44 24.66 23.20
C CYS A 53 3.71 26.17 23.34
N ASP A 54 4.78 26.58 24.00
CA ASP A 54 5.12 27.99 24.21
C ASP A 54 5.91 28.59 23.02
N TYR A 55 6.17 27.82 21.95
CA TYR A 55 7.05 28.16 20.85
C TYR A 55 6.76 29.53 20.23
N GLU A 56 5.50 29.93 20.09
CA GLU A 56 5.13 31.24 19.53
C GLU A 56 5.61 32.41 20.37
N SER A 57 5.69 32.23 21.71
CA SER A 57 6.12 33.28 22.64
C SER A 57 7.63 33.56 22.56
N PHE A 58 8.39 32.68 21.94
CA PHE A 58 9.84 32.82 21.75
C PHE A 58 10.22 33.44 20.40
N LEU A 59 9.24 33.65 19.50
CA LEU A 59 9.47 34.35 18.25
C LEU A 59 9.91 35.80 18.51
N GLY A 60 10.97 36.24 17.83
CA GLY A 60 11.60 37.54 18.09
C GLY A 60 12.71 37.51 19.15
N GLN A 61 12.72 36.50 20.05
CA GLN A 61 13.89 36.19 20.88
C GLN A 61 14.82 35.20 20.19
N TYR A 62 14.22 34.25 19.44
CA TYR A 62 14.89 33.27 18.59
C TYR A 62 14.21 33.28 17.22
N ASP A 63 14.87 33.81 16.20
CA ASP A 63 14.29 33.84 14.85
C ASP A 63 14.43 32.49 14.11
N THR A 64 15.32 31.64 14.60
CA THR A 64 15.62 30.31 14.01
C THR A 64 15.19 29.19 14.96
N ALA A 65 14.44 28.23 14.45
CA ALA A 65 13.98 27.08 15.25
C ALA A 65 13.98 25.79 14.44
N VAL A 66 14.12 24.63 15.13
CA VAL A 66 14.04 23.28 14.53
C VAL A 66 13.36 22.30 15.48
N ALA A 67 12.74 21.26 14.92
CA ALA A 67 12.07 20.20 15.67
C ALA A 67 12.92 18.92 15.73
N ALA A 68 13.71 18.74 16.79
CA ALA A 68 14.63 17.61 16.96
C ALA A 68 13.95 16.43 17.69
N LEU A 69 12.94 15.84 17.05
CA LEU A 69 12.14 14.76 17.59
C LEU A 69 12.37 13.46 16.80
N GLY A 70 12.51 12.33 17.53
CA GLY A 70 12.76 11.01 16.93
C GLY A 70 11.54 10.44 16.20
N ASP A 71 10.34 10.74 16.68
CA ASP A 71 9.09 10.35 16.03
C ASP A 71 8.87 11.16 14.74
N ASN A 72 8.61 10.45 13.64
CA ASN A 72 8.49 11.06 12.32
C ASN A 72 7.26 11.98 12.19
N ASN A 73 6.13 11.59 12.79
CA ASN A 73 4.90 12.39 12.74
C ASN A 73 5.05 13.67 13.57
N MET A 74 5.57 13.54 14.79
CA MET A 74 5.81 14.68 15.68
C MET A 74 6.86 15.63 15.11
N ARG A 75 7.97 15.11 14.55
CA ARG A 75 9.00 15.92 13.92
C ARG A 75 8.44 16.74 12.75
N LEU A 76 7.69 16.09 11.85
CA LEU A 76 7.07 16.77 10.71
C LEU A 76 6.06 17.81 11.16
N HIS A 77 5.14 17.44 12.05
CA HIS A 77 4.11 18.33 12.59
C HIS A 77 4.72 19.61 13.19
N TRP A 78 5.72 19.49 14.05
CA TRP A 78 6.36 20.66 14.64
C TRP A 78 7.20 21.46 13.66
N THR A 79 7.84 20.82 12.68
CA THR A 79 8.54 21.51 11.58
C THR A 79 7.57 22.40 10.81
N GLU A 80 6.40 21.88 10.44
CA GLU A 80 5.36 22.65 9.72
C GLU A 80 4.82 23.81 10.60
N LYS A 81 4.53 23.56 11.86
CA LYS A 81 4.10 24.62 12.80
C LYS A 81 5.12 25.76 12.98
N LEU A 82 6.39 25.42 13.08
CA LEU A 82 7.46 26.43 13.16
C LEU A 82 7.50 27.29 11.90
N MET A 83 7.35 26.68 10.71
CA MET A 83 7.29 27.41 9.44
C MET A 83 6.05 28.32 9.36
N GLU A 84 4.88 27.84 9.79
CA GLU A 84 3.64 28.61 9.81
C GLU A 84 3.70 29.80 10.77
N ALA A 85 4.38 29.66 11.91
CA ALA A 85 4.57 30.73 12.88
C ALA A 85 5.58 31.80 12.43
N GLY A 86 6.29 31.55 11.31
CA GLY A 86 7.23 32.51 10.73
C GLY A 86 8.68 32.37 11.18
N TYR A 87 9.04 31.25 11.84
CA TYR A 87 10.44 30.95 12.13
C TYR A 87 11.24 30.68 10.85
N ASP A 88 12.51 31.06 10.84
CA ASP A 88 13.48 30.46 9.94
C ASP A 88 13.77 29.03 10.40
N VAL A 89 13.48 28.05 9.56
CA VAL A 89 13.61 26.62 9.87
C VAL A 89 14.64 25.99 8.94
N PRO A 90 15.94 26.18 9.22
CA PRO A 90 17.00 25.70 8.33
C PRO A 90 17.12 24.18 8.35
N ALA A 91 17.69 23.61 7.29
CA ALA A 91 18.28 22.30 7.35
C ALA A 91 19.54 22.34 8.24
N ILE A 92 19.66 21.41 9.17
CA ILE A 92 20.85 21.24 10.01
C ILE A 92 21.73 20.15 9.37
N ILE A 93 22.83 20.58 8.76
CA ILE A 93 23.77 19.67 8.07
C ILE A 93 25.05 19.63 8.87
N HIS A 94 25.37 18.44 9.43
CA HIS A 94 26.60 18.28 10.19
C HIS A 94 27.84 18.53 9.30
N PRO A 95 28.90 19.24 9.76
CA PRO A 95 30.08 19.55 8.93
C PRO A 95 30.81 18.35 8.34
N SER A 96 30.65 17.16 8.91
CA SER A 96 31.22 15.93 8.35
C SER A 96 30.29 15.18 7.39
N ALA A 97 29.08 15.67 7.15
CA ALA A 97 28.21 15.13 6.13
C ALA A 97 28.65 15.59 4.73
N VAL A 98 28.42 14.76 3.73
CA VAL A 98 28.70 15.08 2.32
C VAL A 98 27.38 15.25 1.59
N VAL A 99 27.09 16.46 1.16
CA VAL A 99 25.89 16.76 0.36
C VAL A 99 26.34 17.26 -1.00
N SER A 100 25.90 16.58 -2.06
CA SER A 100 26.22 17.00 -3.44
C SER A 100 25.68 18.39 -3.73
N PRO A 101 26.40 19.25 -4.46
CA PRO A 101 25.92 20.58 -4.84
C PRO A 101 24.62 20.60 -5.64
N SER A 102 24.29 19.51 -6.34
CA SER A 102 23.05 19.36 -7.10
C SER A 102 21.92 18.71 -6.30
N ALA A 103 22.18 18.26 -5.07
CA ALA A 103 21.14 17.78 -4.17
C ALA A 103 20.40 18.95 -3.53
N SER A 104 19.11 18.76 -3.25
CA SER A 104 18.30 19.72 -2.50
C SER A 104 17.92 19.14 -1.13
N VAL A 105 18.04 19.96 -0.08
CA VAL A 105 17.67 19.58 1.29
C VAL A 105 16.64 20.58 1.82
N GLY A 106 15.47 20.07 2.13
CA GLY A 106 14.32 20.83 2.59
C GLY A 106 14.46 21.35 4.02
N LYS A 107 13.65 22.36 4.35
CA LYS A 107 13.60 23.03 5.65
C LYS A 107 13.40 22.05 6.80
N GLY A 108 14.02 22.29 7.95
CA GLY A 108 13.87 21.47 9.15
C GLY A 108 14.35 20.02 9.00
N SER A 109 15.12 19.72 7.95
CA SER A 109 15.74 18.41 7.78
C SER A 109 17.11 18.34 8.46
N PHE A 110 17.50 17.13 8.83
CA PHE A 110 18.73 16.86 9.56
C PHE A 110 19.60 15.89 8.77
N ILE A 111 20.81 16.30 8.41
CA ILE A 111 21.83 15.45 7.77
C ILE A 111 22.95 15.25 8.78
N MET A 112 23.00 14.06 9.38
CA MET A 112 23.84 13.80 10.54
C MET A 112 25.30 13.42 10.18
N GLN A 113 26.10 13.12 11.19
CA GLN A 113 27.53 12.86 11.03
C GLN A 113 27.82 11.79 9.96
N ARG A 114 28.73 12.10 9.02
CA ARG A 114 29.15 11.20 7.94
C ARG A 114 28.01 10.68 7.04
N ALA A 115 26.84 11.27 7.08
CA ALA A 115 25.79 10.97 6.10
C ALA A 115 26.20 11.50 4.73
N ILE A 116 25.76 10.80 3.68
CA ILE A 116 26.03 11.16 2.29
C ILE A 116 24.72 11.32 1.56
N VAL A 117 24.55 12.45 0.87
CA VAL A 117 23.43 12.74 -0.03
C VAL A 117 24.01 13.07 -1.41
N ASN A 118 23.83 12.13 -2.34
CA ASN A 118 24.45 12.19 -3.66
C ASN A 118 23.69 13.08 -4.66
N THR A 119 24.23 13.16 -5.86
CA THR A 119 23.83 14.03 -6.97
C THR A 119 22.33 13.92 -7.30
N HIS A 120 21.66 15.07 -7.54
CA HIS A 120 20.25 15.21 -7.91
C HIS A 120 19.24 14.60 -6.91
N THR A 121 19.70 14.20 -5.73
CA THR A 121 18.80 13.71 -4.67
C THR A 121 17.98 14.86 -4.13
N VAL A 122 16.68 14.62 -3.98
CA VAL A 122 15.74 15.56 -3.35
C VAL A 122 15.37 15.04 -1.97
N VAL A 123 15.66 15.83 -0.95
CA VAL A 123 15.27 15.60 0.44
C VAL A 123 14.25 16.69 0.80
N GLU A 124 13.01 16.30 1.05
CA GLU A 124 11.95 17.24 1.45
C GLU A 124 12.13 17.72 2.90
N HIS A 125 11.17 18.51 3.40
CA HIS A 125 11.24 19.12 4.73
C HIS A 125 11.02 18.10 5.86
N GLY A 126 11.62 18.35 7.03
CA GLY A 126 11.46 17.55 8.23
C GLY A 126 12.05 16.13 8.15
N VAL A 127 12.91 15.85 7.18
CA VAL A 127 13.57 14.55 6.99
C VAL A 127 14.75 14.39 7.95
N LEU A 128 14.97 13.18 8.46
CA LEU A 128 16.18 12.82 9.19
C LEU A 128 17.00 11.81 8.38
N ILE A 129 18.18 12.21 7.92
CA ILE A 129 19.20 11.30 7.39
C ILE A 129 20.25 11.09 8.48
N ASN A 130 20.20 9.93 9.12
CA ASN A 130 20.93 9.67 10.34
C ASN A 130 22.42 9.37 10.08
N SER A 131 23.22 9.27 11.14
CA SER A 131 24.67 9.17 11.05
C SER A 131 25.11 7.97 10.21
N GLY A 132 26.03 8.23 9.27
CA GLY A 132 26.59 7.22 8.36
C GLY A 132 25.63 6.70 7.28
N ALA A 133 24.41 7.20 7.20
CA ALA A 133 23.48 6.81 6.14
C ALA A 133 23.91 7.37 4.77
N VAL A 134 23.65 6.62 3.71
CA VAL A 134 23.96 7.00 2.33
C VAL A 134 22.66 7.05 1.52
N VAL A 135 22.37 8.20 0.91
CA VAL A 135 21.30 8.34 -0.09
C VAL A 135 21.96 8.60 -1.43
N ASP A 136 21.86 7.63 -2.33
CA ASP A 136 22.52 7.66 -3.62
C ASP A 136 21.76 8.54 -4.63
N HIS A 137 22.37 8.80 -5.79
CA HIS A 137 21.93 9.79 -6.76
C HIS A 137 20.50 9.56 -7.31
N ASP A 138 19.87 10.65 -7.78
CA ASP A 138 18.53 10.66 -8.38
C ASP A 138 17.44 10.07 -7.47
N SER A 139 17.64 10.08 -6.15
CA SER A 139 16.70 9.57 -5.17
C SER A 139 15.80 10.68 -4.62
N TYR A 140 14.60 10.32 -4.16
CA TYR A 140 13.63 11.24 -3.60
C TYR A 140 13.21 10.78 -2.20
N VAL A 141 13.43 11.62 -1.19
CA VAL A 141 13.07 11.34 0.21
C VAL A 141 11.99 12.31 0.64
N GLU A 142 10.78 11.80 0.80
CA GLU A 142 9.61 12.61 1.13
C GLU A 142 9.61 13.11 2.57
N ARG A 143 8.78 14.15 2.79
CA ARG A 143 8.67 14.88 4.06
C ARG A 143 8.53 13.96 5.27
N GLY A 144 9.26 14.30 6.32
CA GLY A 144 9.21 13.60 7.60
C GLY A 144 9.79 12.20 7.62
N ALA A 145 10.35 11.69 6.51
CA ALA A 145 10.99 10.38 6.49
C ALA A 145 12.25 10.33 7.38
N HIS A 146 12.63 9.13 7.80
CA HIS A 146 13.82 8.86 8.60
C HIS A 146 14.66 7.76 7.96
N ILE A 147 15.84 8.11 7.50
CA ILE A 147 16.84 7.19 6.98
C ILE A 147 17.75 6.79 8.15
N GLY A 148 17.65 5.52 8.58
CA GLY A 148 18.28 5.01 9.81
C GLY A 148 19.80 5.01 9.80
N LEU A 149 20.40 4.78 10.96
CA LEU A 149 21.86 4.74 11.15
C LEU A 149 22.53 3.78 10.17
N GLY A 150 23.50 4.25 9.39
CA GLY A 150 24.30 3.41 8.49
C GLY A 150 23.51 2.70 7.39
N SER A 151 22.27 3.08 7.15
CA SER A 151 21.47 2.52 6.06
C SER A 151 21.90 3.08 4.69
N VAL A 152 21.56 2.35 3.62
CA VAL A 152 21.93 2.73 2.25
C VAL A 152 20.68 2.78 1.39
N VAL A 153 20.35 3.94 0.87
CA VAL A 153 19.33 4.13 -0.17
C VAL A 153 20.06 4.15 -1.51
N LYS A 154 19.86 3.14 -2.35
CA LYS A 154 20.47 3.04 -3.68
C LYS A 154 19.91 4.10 -4.62
N ALA A 155 20.59 4.31 -5.75
CA ALA A 155 20.19 5.28 -6.76
C ALA A 155 18.76 5.09 -7.25
N ASN A 156 18.10 6.21 -7.61
CA ASN A 156 16.75 6.21 -8.16
C ASN A 156 15.68 5.63 -7.23
N CYS A 157 15.87 5.70 -5.92
CA CYS A 157 14.87 5.27 -4.93
C CYS A 157 13.96 6.42 -4.52
N ARG A 158 12.71 6.07 -4.18
CA ARG A 158 11.78 6.97 -3.51
C ARG A 158 11.47 6.42 -2.12
N ILE A 159 11.61 7.25 -1.10
CA ILE A 159 11.23 6.96 0.28
C ILE A 159 9.98 7.78 0.58
N ALA A 160 8.87 7.09 0.84
CA ALA A 160 7.59 7.74 1.08
C ALA A 160 7.57 8.54 2.39
N SER A 161 6.62 9.49 2.46
CA SER A 161 6.46 10.39 3.61
C SER A 161 6.37 9.62 4.93
N LYS A 162 7.11 10.10 5.95
CA LYS A 162 7.13 9.58 7.33
C LYS A 162 7.62 8.13 7.46
N VAL A 163 8.08 7.51 6.39
CA VAL A 163 8.67 6.17 6.45
C VAL A 163 9.96 6.21 7.25
N LYS A 164 10.17 5.15 8.05
CA LYS A 164 11.43 4.88 8.72
C LYS A 164 12.14 3.72 8.03
N VAL A 165 13.30 3.98 7.48
CA VAL A 165 14.28 2.97 7.06
C VAL A 165 15.07 2.56 8.31
N GLU A 166 15.15 1.26 8.58
CA GLU A 166 15.80 0.79 9.79
C GLU A 166 17.34 0.89 9.69
N ALA A 167 18.01 0.86 10.85
CA ALA A 167 19.47 0.96 10.90
C ALA A 167 20.14 -0.17 10.11
N GLY A 168 21.11 0.18 9.25
CA GLY A 168 21.83 -0.77 8.40
C GLY A 168 21.02 -1.35 7.24
N GLU A 169 19.77 -0.96 7.07
CA GLU A 169 18.93 -1.44 5.95
C GLU A 169 19.44 -0.92 4.61
N VAL A 170 19.36 -1.75 3.57
CA VAL A 170 19.70 -1.36 2.21
C VAL A 170 18.43 -1.26 1.37
N ILE A 171 18.12 -0.07 0.88
CA ILE A 171 17.00 0.22 0.01
C ILE A 171 17.47 0.15 -1.44
N PHE A 172 16.85 -0.70 -2.23
CA PHE A 172 17.08 -0.78 -3.67
C PHE A 172 16.03 0.01 -4.43
N SER A 173 16.40 0.57 -5.59
CA SER A 173 15.45 1.21 -6.47
C SER A 173 14.41 0.21 -6.94
N THR A 174 13.16 0.51 -6.65
CA THR A 174 12.00 -0.22 -7.20
C THR A 174 11.52 0.41 -8.52
N ARG A 175 12.29 1.36 -9.12
CA ARG A 175 11.98 1.88 -10.47
C ARG A 175 12.04 0.76 -11.48
N ARG A 176 10.95 0.01 -11.50
CA ARG A 176 10.74 -1.08 -12.44
C ARG A 176 9.89 -0.55 -13.56
N LYS A 177 10.48 -0.55 -14.73
CA LYS A 177 9.72 -0.35 -15.95
C LYS A 177 8.90 -1.60 -16.18
N ILE A 178 7.60 -1.53 -16.03
CA ILE A 178 6.70 -2.51 -16.60
C ILE A 178 6.47 -2.06 -18.04
N ASP A 179 6.91 -2.85 -19.00
CA ASP A 179 6.85 -2.52 -20.43
C ASP A 179 7.38 -1.10 -20.78
N GLY A 180 8.35 -0.61 -20.01
CA GLY A 180 8.95 0.71 -20.24
C GLY A 180 8.22 1.89 -19.60
N VAL A 181 7.12 1.69 -18.89
CA VAL A 181 6.33 2.73 -18.21
C VAL A 181 6.58 2.67 -16.70
N GLU A 182 6.82 3.83 -16.07
CA GLU A 182 6.88 3.97 -14.60
C GLU A 182 5.44 4.03 -14.06
N ASP A 183 5.03 3.02 -13.29
CA ASP A 183 3.76 3.02 -12.57
C ASP A 183 4.01 3.29 -11.08
N ARG A 184 3.73 4.52 -10.63
CA ARG A 184 3.91 4.94 -9.23
C ARG A 184 2.95 4.21 -8.29
N ASN A 185 1.73 3.96 -8.71
CA ASN A 185 0.71 3.33 -7.89
C ASN A 185 1.07 1.87 -7.60
N LEU A 186 1.70 1.19 -8.57
CA LEU A 186 2.24 -0.16 -8.38
C LEU A 186 3.42 -0.16 -7.39
N GLU A 187 4.33 0.81 -7.46
CA GLU A 187 5.43 0.95 -6.49
C GLU A 187 4.92 1.17 -5.07
N ASP A 188 3.94 2.07 -4.92
CA ASP A 188 3.32 2.36 -3.63
C ASP A 188 2.61 1.11 -3.06
N ALA A 189 1.94 0.31 -3.91
CA ALA A 189 1.32 -0.95 -3.53
C ALA A 189 2.37 -1.99 -3.08
N ILE A 190 3.46 -2.18 -3.83
CA ILE A 190 4.58 -3.07 -3.46
C ILE A 190 5.13 -2.68 -2.08
N TYR A 191 5.27 -1.39 -1.83
CA TYR A 191 5.74 -0.88 -0.56
C TYR A 191 4.73 -1.10 0.58
N ALA A 192 3.44 -0.84 0.33
CA ALA A 192 2.36 -0.99 1.30
C ALA A 192 2.23 -2.44 1.80
N PHE A 193 2.43 -3.44 0.92
CA PHE A 193 2.44 -4.86 1.29
C PHE A 193 3.78 -5.35 1.88
N GLY A 194 4.75 -4.46 2.09
CA GLY A 194 5.99 -4.79 2.78
C GLY A 194 7.04 -5.47 1.92
N PHE A 195 6.87 -5.49 0.60
CA PHE A 195 7.84 -6.11 -0.29
C PHE A 195 9.00 -5.16 -0.60
N GLY A 196 8.72 -3.87 -0.80
CA GLY A 196 9.69 -2.78 -0.97
C GLY A 196 11.02 -3.24 -1.57
N ASN A 197 12.05 -3.21 -0.73
CA ASN A 197 13.42 -3.55 -1.11
C ASN A 197 13.69 -5.04 -1.30
N ARG A 198 12.81 -5.90 -0.78
CA ARG A 198 12.98 -7.36 -0.85
C ARG A 198 12.48 -7.96 -2.15
N CYS A 199 11.64 -7.24 -2.88
CA CYS A 199 11.10 -7.71 -4.15
C CYS A 199 12.16 -7.61 -5.25
N SER A 200 12.48 -8.69 -5.98
CA SER A 200 13.45 -8.69 -7.07
C SER A 200 12.92 -7.98 -8.31
N TYR A 201 11.74 -8.33 -8.77
CA TYR A 201 11.02 -7.65 -9.86
C TYR A 201 9.54 -8.00 -9.86
N VAL A 202 8.77 -7.25 -10.66
CA VAL A 202 7.33 -7.45 -10.87
C VAL A 202 7.07 -7.45 -12.37
N LYS A 203 6.14 -8.27 -12.84
CA LYS A 203 5.69 -8.26 -14.23
C LYS A 203 4.19 -8.51 -14.34
N PRO A 204 3.51 -8.06 -15.40
CA PRO A 204 2.12 -8.40 -15.66
C PRO A 204 1.91 -9.91 -15.62
N PHE A 205 0.78 -10.37 -15.08
CA PHE A 205 0.51 -11.76 -14.83
C PHE A 205 -0.93 -12.14 -15.18
N GLY A 206 -1.09 -13.24 -15.91
CA GLY A 206 -2.40 -13.80 -16.28
C GLY A 206 -3.08 -13.08 -17.45
N ALA A 207 -4.22 -13.63 -17.88
CA ALA A 207 -5.05 -13.13 -18.98
C ALA A 207 -6.38 -12.54 -18.50
N GLY A 208 -6.47 -12.15 -17.22
CA GLY A 208 -7.68 -11.56 -16.62
C GLY A 208 -7.98 -10.18 -17.20
N HIS A 209 -9.27 -9.91 -17.52
CA HIS A 209 -9.70 -8.64 -18.12
C HIS A 209 -10.37 -7.68 -17.14
N ILE A 210 -10.58 -8.10 -15.89
CA ILE A 210 -11.29 -7.28 -14.89
C ILE A 210 -10.29 -6.51 -14.03
N ASN A 211 -9.31 -7.20 -13.46
CA ASN A 211 -8.30 -6.63 -12.58
C ASN A 211 -6.95 -6.59 -13.29
N GLU A 212 -6.15 -5.57 -13.02
CA GLU A 212 -4.74 -5.58 -13.39
C GLU A 212 -3.98 -6.47 -12.42
N THR A 213 -3.27 -7.45 -12.93
CA THR A 213 -2.62 -8.48 -12.11
C THR A 213 -1.12 -8.53 -12.38
N TYR A 214 -0.34 -8.66 -11.32
CA TYR A 214 1.13 -8.65 -11.37
C TYR A 214 1.69 -9.81 -10.55
N ALA A 215 2.68 -10.50 -11.13
CA ALA A 215 3.53 -11.48 -10.45
C ALA A 215 4.66 -10.77 -9.72
N VAL A 216 4.82 -11.05 -8.43
CA VAL A 216 5.86 -10.48 -7.56
C VAL A 216 6.91 -11.54 -7.28
N TYR A 217 8.14 -11.30 -7.76
CA TYR A 217 9.28 -12.19 -7.60
C TYR A 217 10.15 -11.75 -6.43
N MET A 218 10.48 -12.69 -5.56
CA MET A 218 11.33 -12.48 -4.38
C MET A 218 12.65 -13.23 -4.55
N PRO A 219 13.76 -12.77 -3.92
CA PRO A 219 15.00 -13.54 -3.89
C PRO A 219 14.78 -14.89 -3.22
N GLY A 220 15.05 -15.98 -3.92
CA GLY A 220 15.03 -17.34 -3.43
C GLY A 220 16.43 -17.92 -3.28
N GLN A 221 16.55 -19.22 -2.96
CA GLN A 221 17.84 -19.89 -2.77
C GLN A 221 18.59 -20.14 -4.09
N GLU A 222 17.86 -20.39 -5.17
CA GLU A 222 18.42 -20.71 -6.48
C GLU A 222 18.17 -19.62 -7.53
N GLY A 223 17.64 -18.46 -7.10
CA GLY A 223 17.30 -17.34 -7.97
C GLY A 223 16.00 -16.66 -7.54
N ASP A 224 15.45 -15.83 -8.42
CA ASP A 224 14.19 -15.13 -8.13
C ASP A 224 12.98 -16.06 -8.26
N GLU A 225 12.19 -16.18 -7.21
CA GLU A 225 11.01 -17.04 -7.14
C GLU A 225 9.72 -16.22 -7.17
N LEU A 226 8.73 -16.66 -7.95
CA LEU A 226 7.39 -16.11 -7.93
C LEU A 226 6.72 -16.44 -6.60
N SER A 227 6.55 -15.43 -5.75
CA SER A 227 6.10 -15.62 -4.37
C SER A 227 4.71 -15.07 -4.12
N TYR A 228 4.33 -13.99 -4.83
CA TYR A 228 3.05 -13.32 -4.58
C TYR A 228 2.37 -12.87 -5.86
N VAL A 229 1.05 -12.72 -5.78
CA VAL A 229 0.22 -12.09 -6.80
C VAL A 229 -0.35 -10.80 -6.24
N LEU A 230 -0.06 -9.68 -6.90
CA LEU A 230 -0.55 -8.35 -6.55
C LEU A 230 -1.59 -7.93 -7.58
N GLN A 231 -2.74 -7.41 -7.14
CA GLN A 231 -3.82 -7.02 -8.04
C GLN A 231 -4.35 -5.63 -7.71
N ARG A 232 -4.47 -4.78 -8.74
CA ARG A 232 -5.29 -3.59 -8.72
C ARG A 232 -6.73 -4.00 -9.01
N VAL A 233 -7.61 -3.80 -8.05
CA VAL A 233 -9.02 -4.21 -8.13
C VAL A 233 -9.81 -3.14 -8.88
N ASN A 234 -10.56 -3.54 -9.89
CA ASN A 234 -11.33 -2.61 -10.72
C ASN A 234 -12.51 -1.99 -9.95
N SER A 235 -12.37 -0.74 -9.54
CA SER A 235 -13.37 0.06 -8.81
C SER A 235 -14.64 0.34 -9.63
N ASN A 236 -14.60 0.20 -10.96
CA ASN A 236 -15.78 0.31 -11.81
C ASN A 236 -16.72 -0.90 -11.67
N VAL A 237 -16.15 -2.07 -11.39
CA VAL A 237 -16.89 -3.32 -11.17
C VAL A 237 -17.25 -3.48 -9.69
N PHE A 238 -16.28 -3.28 -8.81
CA PHE A 238 -16.43 -3.45 -7.36
C PHE A 238 -16.52 -2.08 -6.68
N LYS A 239 -17.76 -1.62 -6.47
CA LYS A 239 -18.04 -0.29 -5.91
C LYS A 239 -17.75 -0.17 -4.41
N ASP A 240 -17.69 -1.28 -3.72
CA ASP A 240 -17.32 -1.38 -2.29
C ASP A 240 -16.10 -2.30 -2.12
N PRO A 241 -14.88 -1.79 -2.34
CA PRO A 241 -13.67 -2.60 -2.18
C PRO A 241 -13.45 -3.07 -0.74
N ALA A 242 -13.88 -2.31 0.27
CA ALA A 242 -13.79 -2.71 1.66
C ALA A 242 -14.65 -3.95 1.92
N GLY A 243 -15.92 -3.93 1.52
CA GLY A 243 -16.81 -5.08 1.64
C GLY A 243 -16.34 -6.31 0.86
N VAL A 244 -15.75 -6.10 -0.34
CA VAL A 244 -15.11 -7.20 -1.10
C VAL A 244 -13.98 -7.82 -0.29
N MET A 245 -13.09 -7.02 0.29
CA MET A 245 -11.94 -7.54 1.03
C MET A 245 -12.34 -8.18 2.36
N ASP A 246 -13.34 -7.67 3.04
CA ASP A 246 -13.89 -8.30 4.25
C ASP A 246 -14.49 -9.67 3.94
N ASN A 247 -15.23 -9.82 2.84
CA ASN A 247 -15.73 -11.11 2.37
C ASN A 247 -14.58 -12.08 2.09
N ILE A 248 -13.57 -11.63 1.33
CA ILE A 248 -12.41 -12.45 0.95
C ILE A 248 -11.67 -12.94 2.18
N PHE A 249 -11.28 -12.04 3.08
CA PHE A 249 -10.55 -12.43 4.29
C PHE A 249 -11.39 -13.33 5.19
N GLY A 250 -12.68 -13.01 5.40
CA GLY A 250 -13.57 -13.82 6.23
C GLY A 250 -13.75 -15.24 5.70
N VAL A 251 -13.98 -15.38 4.39
CA VAL A 251 -14.18 -16.69 3.75
C VAL A 251 -12.89 -17.50 3.70
N THR A 252 -11.77 -16.90 3.27
CA THR A 252 -10.51 -17.65 3.15
C THR A 252 -9.94 -18.03 4.50
N GLU A 253 -10.05 -17.21 5.52
CA GLU A 253 -9.64 -17.57 6.88
C GLU A 253 -10.48 -18.72 7.45
N TYR A 254 -11.80 -18.71 7.23
CA TYR A 254 -12.68 -19.79 7.60
C TYR A 254 -12.31 -21.10 6.88
N LEU A 255 -12.13 -21.06 5.56
CA LEU A 255 -11.70 -22.21 4.76
C LEU A 255 -10.38 -22.80 5.26
N ARG A 256 -9.38 -21.97 5.54
CA ARG A 256 -8.08 -22.41 6.08
C ARG A 256 -8.26 -23.21 7.37
N ASN A 257 -9.21 -22.83 8.22
CA ASN A 257 -9.49 -23.54 9.46
C ASN A 257 -10.26 -24.85 9.22
N VAL A 258 -11.15 -24.90 8.23
CA VAL A 258 -11.86 -26.13 7.83
C VAL A 258 -10.87 -27.11 7.23
N ILE A 259 -10.05 -26.70 6.27
CA ILE A 259 -9.04 -27.53 5.60
C ILE A 259 -8.08 -28.14 6.62
N ARG A 260 -7.55 -27.36 7.59
CA ARG A 260 -6.69 -27.91 8.65
C ARG A 260 -7.40 -28.99 9.49
N ARG A 261 -8.69 -28.81 9.80
CA ARG A 261 -9.48 -29.81 10.56
C ARG A 261 -9.73 -31.10 9.76
N GLU A 262 -9.82 -30.97 8.43
CA GLU A 262 -9.96 -32.10 7.50
C GLU A 262 -8.61 -32.77 7.19
N GLY A 263 -7.48 -32.23 7.67
CA GLY A 263 -6.14 -32.78 7.47
C GLY A 263 -5.50 -32.37 6.13
N GLY A 264 -6.08 -31.40 5.44
CA GLY A 264 -5.56 -30.83 4.20
C GLY A 264 -4.50 -29.73 4.40
N ASP A 265 -3.98 -29.21 3.29
CA ASP A 265 -2.99 -28.14 3.26
C ASP A 265 -3.63 -26.80 2.89
N PRO A 266 -3.85 -25.89 3.86
CA PRO A 266 -4.49 -24.61 3.59
C PRO A 266 -3.65 -23.65 2.73
N ASP A 267 -2.36 -23.92 2.54
CA ASP A 267 -1.53 -23.09 1.68
C ASP A 267 -1.60 -23.49 0.20
N ARG A 268 -2.17 -24.68 -0.06
CA ARG A 268 -2.46 -25.17 -1.41
C ARG A 268 -3.93 -25.13 -1.78
N GLU A 269 -4.83 -25.39 -0.83
CA GLU A 269 -6.25 -25.62 -1.12
C GLU A 269 -7.11 -24.34 -1.06
N THR A 270 -6.56 -23.23 -0.56
CA THR A 270 -7.23 -21.92 -0.61
C THR A 270 -6.24 -20.78 -0.72
N LEU A 271 -6.68 -19.61 -1.22
CA LEU A 271 -5.84 -18.42 -1.30
C LEU A 271 -5.50 -17.87 0.09
N SER A 272 -4.25 -17.46 0.28
CA SER A 272 -3.77 -16.76 1.47
C SER A 272 -3.54 -15.30 1.16
N TYR A 273 -4.48 -14.44 1.56
CA TYR A 273 -4.36 -13.01 1.38
C TYR A 273 -3.44 -12.37 2.44
N ILE A 274 -2.70 -11.35 2.03
CA ILE A 274 -1.71 -10.65 2.85
C ILE A 274 -2.25 -9.29 3.24
N LYS A 275 -2.08 -8.93 4.51
CA LYS A 275 -2.35 -7.59 5.00
C LYS A 275 -1.22 -6.64 4.66
N THR A 276 -1.54 -5.37 4.53
CA THR A 276 -0.55 -4.30 4.41
C THR A 276 0.32 -4.20 5.68
N LYS A 277 1.44 -3.49 5.63
CA LYS A 277 2.27 -3.16 6.82
C LYS A 277 1.48 -2.47 7.94
N SER A 278 0.45 -1.70 7.58
CA SER A 278 -0.44 -1.03 8.53
C SER A 278 -1.54 -1.94 9.10
N GLY A 279 -1.59 -3.22 8.67
CA GLY A 279 -2.58 -4.20 9.12
C GLY A 279 -3.92 -4.15 8.37
N CYS A 280 -4.05 -3.33 7.31
CA CYS A 280 -5.25 -3.23 6.49
C CYS A 280 -5.37 -4.42 5.51
N ASN A 281 -6.60 -4.76 5.14
CA ASN A 281 -6.89 -5.86 4.21
C ASN A 281 -6.58 -5.51 2.75
N TYR A 282 -6.43 -4.23 2.42
CA TYR A 282 -6.08 -3.72 1.09
C TYR A 282 -5.33 -2.39 1.22
N PHE A 283 -4.72 -1.95 0.14
CA PHE A 283 -4.08 -0.65 0.01
C PHE A 283 -4.88 0.18 -1.01
N GLU A 284 -5.06 1.46 -0.76
CA GLU A 284 -5.65 2.42 -1.69
C GLU A 284 -4.55 3.35 -2.20
N ASP A 285 -4.38 3.42 -3.51
CA ASP A 285 -3.35 4.24 -4.12
C ASP A 285 -3.75 5.73 -4.20
N SER A 286 -2.87 6.56 -4.78
CA SER A 286 -3.09 8.01 -4.88
C SER A 286 -4.27 8.41 -5.80
N GLU A 287 -4.76 7.49 -6.61
CA GLU A 287 -5.92 7.67 -7.50
C GLU A 287 -7.21 7.11 -6.89
N GLY A 288 -7.13 6.53 -5.69
CA GLY A 288 -8.25 5.89 -5.00
C GLY A 288 -8.54 4.46 -5.48
N GLU A 289 -7.61 3.84 -6.23
CA GLU A 289 -7.78 2.48 -6.71
C GLU A 289 -7.29 1.48 -5.67
N PRO A 290 -8.07 0.42 -5.36
CA PRO A 290 -7.73 -0.55 -4.33
C PRO A 290 -6.81 -1.64 -4.86
N TRP A 291 -5.81 -2.00 -4.04
CA TRP A 291 -4.85 -3.06 -4.29
C TRP A 291 -4.95 -4.16 -3.25
N ARG A 292 -4.85 -5.40 -3.69
CA ARG A 292 -4.80 -6.59 -2.82
C ARG A 292 -3.65 -7.50 -3.20
N CYS A 293 -3.21 -8.32 -2.25
CA CYS A 293 -2.12 -9.24 -2.47
C CYS A 293 -2.39 -10.60 -1.82
N TYR A 294 -1.94 -11.67 -2.46
CA TYR A 294 -2.01 -13.03 -1.94
C TYR A 294 -0.79 -13.85 -2.33
N ASN A 295 -0.53 -14.92 -1.57
CA ASN A 295 0.57 -15.83 -1.85
C ASN A 295 0.33 -16.54 -3.18
N PHE A 296 1.38 -16.65 -3.99
CA PHE A 296 1.36 -17.53 -5.17
C PHE A 296 1.36 -18.99 -4.72
N ILE A 297 0.59 -19.83 -5.41
CA ILE A 297 0.57 -21.28 -5.18
C ILE A 297 1.44 -21.92 -6.25
N PRO A 298 2.64 -22.42 -5.92
CA PRO A 298 3.54 -23.03 -6.90
C PRO A 298 3.00 -24.37 -7.41
N ASP A 299 3.55 -24.86 -8.52
CA ASP A 299 3.17 -26.12 -9.16
C ASP A 299 1.64 -26.22 -9.39
N SER A 300 1.06 -25.13 -9.86
CA SER A 300 -0.36 -25.03 -10.17
C SER A 300 -0.61 -24.45 -11.55
N VAL A 301 -1.58 -25.01 -12.24
CA VAL A 301 -1.98 -24.59 -13.61
C VAL A 301 -3.46 -24.21 -13.65
N CYS A 302 -3.77 -23.22 -14.48
CA CYS A 302 -5.14 -22.77 -14.73
C CYS A 302 -5.49 -22.97 -16.19
N TYR A 303 -6.49 -23.83 -16.47
CA TYR A 303 -6.92 -24.12 -17.84
C TYR A 303 -7.95 -23.09 -18.32
N GLN A 304 -7.77 -22.58 -19.53
CA GLN A 304 -8.72 -21.67 -20.18
C GLN A 304 -9.82 -22.42 -20.92
N LEU A 305 -9.52 -23.59 -21.40
CA LEU A 305 -10.43 -24.50 -22.13
C LEU A 305 -10.31 -25.89 -21.55
N VAL A 306 -11.40 -26.66 -21.65
CA VAL A 306 -11.40 -28.09 -21.31
C VAL A 306 -10.70 -28.84 -22.44
N GLU A 307 -9.60 -29.49 -22.14
CA GLU A 307 -8.85 -30.34 -23.09
C GLU A 307 -9.25 -31.81 -22.90
N GLU A 308 -9.47 -32.23 -21.63
CA GLU A 308 -9.84 -33.57 -21.26
C GLU A 308 -11.11 -33.58 -20.37
N PRO A 309 -12.06 -34.52 -20.55
CA PRO A 309 -13.28 -34.61 -19.75
C PRO A 309 -13.03 -34.65 -18.24
N GLU A 310 -11.92 -35.23 -17.81
CA GLU A 310 -11.53 -35.31 -16.40
C GLU A 310 -11.33 -33.94 -15.77
N GLN A 311 -10.75 -32.98 -16.48
CA GLN A 311 -10.59 -31.59 -16.00
C GLN A 311 -11.94 -30.96 -15.66
N PHE A 312 -12.97 -31.22 -16.46
CA PHE A 312 -14.31 -30.72 -16.20
C PHE A 312 -14.95 -31.40 -15.00
N TYR A 313 -14.77 -32.72 -14.85
CA TYR A 313 -15.22 -33.47 -13.69
C TYR A 313 -14.57 -32.95 -12.40
N GLN A 314 -13.25 -32.78 -12.40
CA GLN A 314 -12.49 -32.26 -11.25
C GLN A 314 -12.91 -30.84 -10.91
N SER A 315 -13.17 -29.99 -11.91
CA SER A 315 -13.71 -28.65 -11.71
C SER A 315 -15.04 -28.69 -10.96
N GLY A 316 -15.98 -29.53 -11.39
CA GLY A 316 -17.27 -29.70 -10.72
C GLY A 316 -17.14 -30.22 -9.28
N SER A 317 -16.24 -31.20 -9.09
CA SER A 317 -15.93 -31.77 -7.77
C SER A 317 -15.36 -30.73 -6.82
N SER A 318 -14.42 -29.89 -7.28
CA SER A 318 -13.78 -28.84 -6.49
C SER A 318 -14.78 -27.77 -6.06
N PHE A 319 -15.68 -27.33 -6.94
CA PHE A 319 -16.75 -26.40 -6.56
C PHE A 319 -17.75 -27.04 -5.58
N GLY A 320 -18.08 -28.32 -5.76
CA GLY A 320 -18.92 -29.07 -4.82
C GLY A 320 -18.28 -29.18 -3.42
N HIS A 321 -16.97 -29.43 -3.38
CA HIS A 321 -16.19 -29.44 -2.14
C HIS A 321 -16.16 -28.09 -1.46
N PHE A 322 -15.85 -27.02 -2.20
CA PHE A 322 -15.90 -25.65 -1.72
C PHE A 322 -17.26 -25.28 -1.09
N LEU A 323 -18.37 -25.62 -1.75
CA LEU A 323 -19.71 -25.36 -1.22
C LEU A 323 -19.98 -26.17 0.07
N LYS A 324 -19.48 -27.41 0.15
CA LYS A 324 -19.58 -28.24 1.33
C LYS A 324 -18.81 -27.66 2.51
N GLN A 325 -17.57 -27.22 2.28
CA GLN A 325 -16.72 -26.59 3.31
C GLN A 325 -17.32 -25.30 3.86
N LEU A 326 -18.09 -24.56 3.05
CA LEU A 326 -18.73 -23.30 3.44
C LEU A 326 -20.18 -23.47 3.91
N CYS A 327 -20.70 -24.70 4.06
CA CYS A 327 -22.10 -24.91 4.42
C CYS A 327 -22.48 -24.25 5.76
N ASP A 328 -21.57 -24.20 6.71
CA ASP A 328 -21.78 -23.63 8.05
C ASP A 328 -21.26 -22.15 8.16
N TYR A 329 -20.73 -21.60 7.08
CA TYR A 329 -20.35 -20.20 7.11
C TYR A 329 -21.59 -19.30 7.08
N PRO A 330 -21.76 -18.36 8.03
CA PRO A 330 -22.98 -17.55 8.09
C PRO A 330 -23.03 -16.55 6.91
N ALA A 331 -23.89 -16.83 5.93
CA ALA A 331 -24.05 -15.98 4.73
C ALA A 331 -24.40 -14.51 5.07
N SER A 332 -25.02 -14.28 6.24
CA SER A 332 -25.34 -12.93 6.74
C SER A 332 -24.13 -12.06 7.08
N LYS A 333 -22.92 -12.64 7.15
CA LYS A 333 -21.67 -11.88 7.35
C LYS A 333 -21.10 -11.31 6.05
N LEU A 334 -21.60 -11.76 4.90
CA LEU A 334 -21.11 -11.29 3.61
C LEU A 334 -21.77 -9.98 3.21
N ASN A 335 -20.97 -9.10 2.67
CA ASN A 335 -21.40 -7.87 2.00
C ASN A 335 -21.85 -8.20 0.57
N GLU A 336 -22.97 -7.66 0.12
CA GLU A 336 -23.40 -7.78 -1.28
C GLU A 336 -22.57 -6.80 -2.14
N THR A 337 -21.52 -7.32 -2.78
CA THR A 337 -20.53 -6.50 -3.50
C THR A 337 -20.96 -6.13 -4.93
N ILE A 338 -21.84 -6.90 -5.54
CA ILE A 338 -22.47 -6.62 -6.84
C ILE A 338 -23.98 -6.84 -6.68
N PRO A 339 -24.76 -5.78 -6.42
CA PRO A 339 -26.19 -5.91 -6.20
C PRO A 339 -26.90 -6.62 -7.34
N ASP A 340 -27.81 -7.54 -6.99
CA ASP A 340 -28.62 -8.30 -7.95
C ASP A 340 -27.85 -9.13 -8.99
N PHE A 341 -26.59 -9.52 -8.69
CA PHE A 341 -25.68 -10.14 -9.68
C PHE A 341 -26.31 -11.34 -10.40
N HIS A 342 -27.03 -12.20 -9.67
CA HIS A 342 -27.74 -13.36 -10.22
C HIS A 342 -29.26 -13.28 -10.12
N ASN A 343 -29.85 -12.10 -9.94
CA ASN A 343 -31.29 -11.92 -9.95
C ASN A 343 -31.85 -12.07 -11.36
N THR A 344 -32.33 -13.28 -11.68
CA THR A 344 -32.80 -13.63 -13.02
C THR A 344 -34.03 -12.85 -13.44
N VAL A 345 -34.90 -12.45 -12.52
CA VAL A 345 -36.08 -11.60 -12.79
C VAL A 345 -35.66 -10.22 -13.28
N LYS A 346 -34.74 -9.57 -12.55
CA LYS A 346 -34.20 -8.25 -12.94
C LYS A 346 -33.42 -8.31 -14.25
N ARG A 347 -32.65 -9.37 -14.44
CA ARG A 347 -31.90 -9.58 -15.71
C ARG A 347 -32.84 -9.79 -16.89
N PHE A 348 -33.94 -10.51 -16.72
CA PHE A 348 -34.94 -10.68 -17.75
C PHE A 348 -35.62 -9.36 -18.09
N GLY A 349 -35.99 -8.54 -17.11
CA GLY A 349 -36.53 -7.19 -17.34
C GLY A 349 -35.55 -6.30 -18.10
N ALA A 350 -34.22 -6.35 -17.76
CA ALA A 350 -33.21 -5.62 -18.52
C ALA A 350 -33.09 -6.12 -19.97
N PHE A 351 -33.18 -7.45 -20.19
CA PHE A 351 -33.20 -8.03 -21.53
C PHE A 351 -34.39 -7.53 -22.34
N GLN A 352 -35.61 -7.48 -21.78
CA GLN A 352 -36.80 -6.94 -22.46
C GLN A 352 -36.63 -5.46 -22.86
N VAL A 353 -36.01 -4.64 -21.99
CA VAL A 353 -35.70 -3.24 -22.28
C VAL A 353 -34.68 -3.13 -23.42
N ALA A 354 -33.61 -3.95 -23.37
CA ALA A 354 -32.59 -3.96 -24.41
C ALA A 354 -33.16 -4.39 -25.76
N LEU A 355 -34.05 -5.39 -25.79
CA LEU A 355 -34.72 -5.87 -26.96
C LEU A 355 -35.62 -4.80 -27.59
N LYS A 356 -36.41 -4.06 -26.78
CA LYS A 356 -37.23 -2.94 -27.27
C LYS A 356 -36.42 -1.81 -27.89
N ARG A 357 -35.22 -1.56 -27.35
CA ARG A 357 -34.32 -0.50 -27.85
C ARG A 357 -33.57 -0.88 -29.11
N ASP A 358 -33.19 -2.14 -29.23
CA ASP A 358 -32.34 -2.73 -30.29
C ASP A 358 -31.30 -1.75 -30.91
N LEU A 359 -30.54 -1.06 -30.05
CA LEU A 359 -29.67 0.07 -30.40
C LEU A 359 -28.64 -0.24 -31.50
N LYS A 360 -28.38 -1.51 -31.75
CA LYS A 360 -27.40 -1.99 -32.73
C LYS A 360 -28.07 -2.78 -33.87
N ASN A 361 -29.42 -2.81 -33.92
CA ASN A 361 -30.20 -3.54 -34.91
C ASN A 361 -29.80 -5.02 -35.08
N ARG A 362 -29.50 -5.69 -33.96
CA ARG A 362 -29.05 -7.10 -33.94
C ARG A 362 -30.14 -8.09 -33.57
N ALA A 363 -31.30 -7.65 -33.10
CA ALA A 363 -32.36 -8.53 -32.67
C ALA A 363 -32.89 -9.46 -33.79
N ALA A 364 -32.91 -8.98 -35.04
CA ALA A 364 -33.34 -9.78 -36.17
C ALA A 364 -32.44 -10.99 -36.46
N SER A 365 -31.11 -10.87 -36.20
CA SER A 365 -30.13 -11.93 -36.46
C SER A 365 -30.10 -13.05 -35.44
N CYS A 366 -30.76 -12.83 -34.26
CA CYS A 366 -30.83 -13.82 -33.17
C CYS A 366 -32.26 -14.03 -32.69
N ARG A 367 -33.20 -13.99 -33.62
CA ARG A 367 -34.64 -14.11 -33.28
C ARG A 367 -35.05 -15.43 -32.63
N PRO A 368 -34.52 -16.59 -33.03
CA PRO A 368 -34.81 -17.87 -32.38
C PRO A 368 -34.42 -17.89 -30.91
N GLU A 369 -33.24 -17.34 -30.58
CA GLU A 369 -32.70 -17.26 -29.20
C GLU A 369 -33.55 -16.29 -28.35
N ILE A 370 -33.99 -15.18 -28.94
CA ILE A 370 -34.90 -14.23 -28.31
C ILE A 370 -36.20 -14.89 -27.96
N ASP A 371 -36.83 -15.59 -28.91
CA ASP A 371 -38.13 -16.27 -28.72
C ASP A 371 -37.99 -17.41 -27.69
N PHE A 372 -36.87 -18.14 -27.68
CA PHE A 372 -36.54 -19.12 -26.66
C PHE A 372 -36.48 -18.50 -25.26
N ALA A 373 -35.81 -17.34 -25.11
CA ALA A 373 -35.71 -16.66 -23.84
C ALA A 373 -37.09 -16.09 -23.38
N LEU A 374 -37.86 -15.45 -24.28
CA LEU A 374 -39.18 -14.92 -23.97
C LEU A 374 -40.15 -15.99 -23.50
N ALA A 375 -40.13 -17.18 -24.12
CA ALA A 375 -40.99 -18.31 -23.73
C ALA A 375 -40.72 -18.83 -22.29
N ARG A 376 -39.58 -18.44 -21.69
CA ARG A 376 -39.15 -18.89 -20.35
C ARG A 376 -39.22 -17.80 -19.29
N GLU A 377 -39.90 -16.70 -19.52
CA GLU A 377 -40.08 -15.63 -18.56
C GLU A 377 -40.55 -16.14 -17.18
N LYS A 378 -41.49 -17.08 -17.15
CA LYS A 378 -42.01 -17.66 -15.92
C LYS A 378 -40.96 -18.46 -15.13
N ASP A 379 -40.01 -19.04 -15.84
CA ASP A 379 -38.93 -19.84 -15.20
C ASP A 379 -37.93 -18.96 -14.47
N CYS A 380 -37.81 -17.70 -14.87
CA CYS A 380 -36.85 -16.75 -14.26
C CYS A 380 -37.17 -16.42 -12.80
N GLY A 381 -38.43 -16.51 -12.37
CA GLY A 381 -38.87 -16.22 -11.00
C GLY A 381 -38.65 -17.34 -9.99
N VAL A 382 -38.59 -18.60 -10.44
CA VAL A 382 -38.71 -19.79 -9.59
C VAL A 382 -37.76 -19.79 -8.39
N LEU A 383 -36.47 -19.52 -8.59
CA LEU A 383 -35.48 -19.53 -7.50
C LEU A 383 -35.61 -18.31 -6.58
N VAL A 384 -35.89 -17.14 -7.15
CA VAL A 384 -36.08 -15.91 -6.37
C VAL A 384 -37.32 -16.02 -5.48
N GLU A 385 -38.45 -16.50 -6.02
CA GLU A 385 -39.70 -16.70 -5.29
C GLU A 385 -39.54 -17.72 -4.16
N GLN A 386 -38.80 -18.80 -4.39
CA GLN A 386 -38.55 -19.81 -3.35
C GLN A 386 -37.63 -19.28 -2.26
N GLN A 387 -36.66 -18.43 -2.61
CA GLN A 387 -35.79 -17.76 -1.65
C GLN A 387 -36.59 -16.75 -0.80
N ASP A 388 -37.42 -15.92 -1.44
CA ASP A 388 -38.29 -14.97 -0.74
C ASP A 388 -39.31 -15.63 0.17
N ALA A 389 -39.79 -16.82 -0.22
CA ALA A 389 -40.66 -17.65 0.59
C ALA A 389 -39.91 -18.40 1.72
N GLY A 390 -38.62 -18.29 1.84
CA GLY A 390 -37.80 -18.98 2.84
C GLY A 390 -37.64 -20.50 2.62
N ILE A 391 -38.01 -20.99 1.45
CA ILE A 391 -37.86 -22.41 1.07
C ILE A 391 -36.40 -22.74 0.75
N LEU A 392 -35.74 -21.83 0.05
CA LEU A 392 -34.30 -21.90 -0.26
C LEU A 392 -33.52 -21.06 0.75
N PRO A 393 -32.65 -21.67 1.58
CA PRO A 393 -31.82 -20.91 2.49
C PRO A 393 -30.71 -20.19 1.74
N LEU A 394 -30.34 -18.99 2.22
CA LEU A 394 -29.11 -18.32 1.77
C LEU A 394 -27.88 -19.13 2.11
N ARG A 395 -27.00 -19.30 1.15
CA ARG A 395 -25.72 -19.99 1.30
C ARG A 395 -24.60 -19.19 0.61
N VAL A 396 -23.38 -19.41 1.08
CA VAL A 396 -22.20 -18.87 0.41
C VAL A 396 -21.95 -19.65 -0.87
N THR A 397 -21.82 -18.93 -1.98
CA THR A 397 -21.52 -19.50 -3.29
C THR A 397 -20.41 -18.70 -3.97
N HIS A 398 -19.65 -19.33 -4.88
CA HIS A 398 -18.59 -18.66 -5.61
C HIS A 398 -19.13 -17.65 -6.67
N ASN A 399 -20.33 -17.88 -7.18
CA ASN A 399 -21.04 -17.05 -8.19
C ASN A 399 -20.38 -16.93 -9.57
N ASP A 400 -19.20 -17.54 -9.78
CA ASP A 400 -18.52 -17.57 -11.09
C ASP A 400 -17.77 -18.92 -11.24
N THR A 401 -18.55 -20.01 -11.27
CA THR A 401 -18.06 -21.38 -11.33
C THR A 401 -17.65 -21.77 -12.73
N LYS A 402 -16.45 -21.37 -13.14
CA LYS A 402 -15.85 -21.71 -14.43
C LYS A 402 -14.46 -22.28 -14.24
N LEU A 403 -14.00 -23.06 -15.23
CA LEU A 403 -12.75 -23.82 -15.20
C LEU A 403 -11.55 -22.95 -14.83
N ASN A 404 -11.44 -21.76 -15.41
CA ASN A 404 -10.31 -20.86 -15.17
C ASN A 404 -10.35 -20.10 -13.82
N ASN A 405 -11.29 -20.44 -12.94
CA ASN A 405 -11.31 -19.99 -11.55
C ASN A 405 -10.84 -21.08 -10.57
N ILE A 406 -10.27 -22.16 -11.09
CA ILE A 406 -9.68 -23.25 -10.31
C ILE A 406 -8.21 -23.39 -10.68
N LEU A 407 -7.38 -23.61 -9.67
CA LEU A 407 -5.99 -24.02 -9.85
C LEU A 407 -5.94 -25.54 -9.72
N PHE A 408 -5.32 -26.18 -10.71
CA PHE A 408 -5.07 -27.62 -10.71
C PHE A 408 -3.62 -27.87 -10.29
N ASP A 409 -3.39 -28.92 -9.54
CA ASP A 409 -2.04 -29.36 -9.19
C ASP A 409 -1.37 -29.98 -10.42
N GLU A 410 -0.16 -29.54 -10.77
CA GLU A 410 0.55 -30.06 -11.94
C GLU A 410 1.06 -31.51 -11.77
N LYS A 411 1.11 -32.00 -10.53
CA LYS A 411 1.71 -33.30 -10.19
C LYS A 411 0.70 -34.40 -9.94
N THR A 412 -0.53 -34.05 -9.68
CA THR A 412 -1.64 -34.98 -9.40
C THR A 412 -2.81 -34.75 -10.34
#